data_f370845d50778482cf9d0188f279ff59
#
_entry.id   f370845d50778482cf9d0188f279ff59
#
_cell.length_a   1.000
_cell.length_b   1.000
_cell.length_c   1.000
_cell.angle_alpha   90.00
_cell.angle_beta   90.00
_cell.angle_gamma   90.00
#
_symmetry.space_group_name_H-M   'P 1'
#
loop_
_entity.id
_entity.type
_entity.pdbx_description
1 polymer ?
#
loop_
_entity_poly.entity_id
_entity_poly.type
_entity_poly.pdbx_seq_one_letter_code
_entity_poly.pdbx_strand_id
1 'polypeptide(L)'
;QEEGSGIIENAVLIREGKYCCPDENGDFQILYTDSEDDAFHKIMTLCWHFHYADEDNKLKMQVLSPMYKGACGVDHLNASIQKVVQGSDHLPFPFAVGDKVMQRRNDYEKKVYNGDVGIVWAVNENKLFVRYYEKEIEYTRAEWGDLQLAYASTVHKSQGSEYDTIIFALLPEQRIMLQRNLLYTGITRARKKTILVTTESALSQAISSTRTQHRYSLLLPLIKGMNHE
;
A
#
# COMPACT_ATOMS: atom_id res chain seq x y z
N GLN A 1 -10.40 5.97 -14.48
CA GLN A 1 -9.16 6.08 -15.29
C GLN A 1 -9.59 6.46 -16.69
N GLU A 2 -8.94 7.45 -17.27
CA GLU A 2 -9.27 7.93 -18.62
C GLU A 2 -8.70 6.97 -19.68
N GLU A 3 -9.39 6.84 -20.83
CA GLU A 3 -8.86 6.12 -21.98
C GLU A 3 -7.54 6.74 -22.44
N GLY A 4 -6.49 5.90 -22.62
CA GLY A 4 -5.12 6.35 -22.94
C GLY A 4 -4.22 6.56 -21.73
N SER A 5 -4.65 6.14 -20.52
CA SER A 5 -3.80 6.14 -19.31
C SER A 5 -2.70 5.08 -19.41
N GLY A 6 -1.44 5.50 -19.25
CA GLY A 6 -0.30 4.58 -19.20
C GLY A 6 -0.42 3.53 -18.09
N ILE A 7 -1.15 3.83 -17.00
CA ILE A 7 -1.46 2.84 -15.95
C ILE A 7 -2.28 1.69 -16.52
N ILE A 8 -3.32 1.98 -17.32
CA ILE A 8 -4.18 0.94 -17.92
C ILE A 8 -3.38 0.15 -18.96
N GLU A 9 -2.66 0.83 -19.83
CA GLU A 9 -1.84 0.18 -20.87
C GLU A 9 -0.81 -0.77 -20.23
N ASN A 10 -0.09 -0.30 -19.22
CA ASN A 10 0.88 -1.12 -18.51
C ASN A 10 0.23 -2.25 -17.69
N ALA A 11 -0.96 -2.05 -17.14
CA ALA A 11 -1.72 -3.12 -16.48
C ALA A 11 -2.09 -4.23 -17.45
N VAL A 12 -2.48 -3.89 -18.70
CA VAL A 12 -2.76 -4.89 -19.76
C VAL A 12 -1.48 -5.63 -20.16
N LEU A 13 -0.37 -4.92 -20.39
CA LEU A 13 0.92 -5.53 -20.71
C LEU A 13 1.38 -6.50 -19.61
N ILE A 14 1.32 -6.08 -18.34
CA ILE A 14 1.67 -6.95 -17.22
C ILE A 14 0.77 -8.20 -17.20
N ARG A 15 -0.53 -8.05 -17.35
CA ARG A 15 -1.46 -9.19 -17.38
C ARG A 15 -1.11 -10.21 -18.47
N GLU A 16 -0.66 -9.73 -19.62
CA GLU A 16 -0.22 -10.57 -20.75
C GLU A 16 1.20 -11.12 -20.55
N GLY A 17 1.91 -10.71 -19.52
CA GLY A 17 3.30 -11.11 -19.28
C GLY A 17 4.31 -10.39 -20.15
N LYS A 18 3.94 -9.22 -20.65
CA LYS A 18 4.79 -8.33 -21.44
C LYS A 18 5.45 -7.28 -20.54
N TYR A 19 6.58 -6.76 -20.98
CA TYR A 19 7.28 -5.69 -20.27
C TYR A 19 6.48 -4.38 -20.29
N CYS A 20 6.62 -3.61 -19.21
CA CYS A 20 6.02 -2.28 -19.07
C CYS A 20 6.67 -1.28 -20.04
N CYS A 21 5.87 -0.31 -20.47
CA CYS A 21 6.32 0.86 -21.23
C CYS A 21 6.15 2.09 -20.34
N PRO A 22 7.14 2.47 -19.51
CA PRO A 22 7.03 3.65 -18.67
C PRO A 22 7.07 4.93 -19.50
N ASP A 23 6.37 5.95 -19.03
CA ASP A 23 6.51 7.31 -19.48
C ASP A 23 7.13 8.15 -18.34
N GLU A 24 8.33 8.72 -18.55
CA GLU A 24 9.06 9.48 -17.53
C GLU A 24 8.25 10.67 -16.99
N ASN A 25 7.43 11.29 -17.81
CA ASN A 25 6.58 12.42 -17.44
C ASN A 25 5.10 12.06 -17.28
N GLY A 26 4.76 10.79 -17.55
CA GLY A 26 3.39 10.31 -17.56
C GLY A 26 2.87 9.85 -16.22
N ASP A 27 1.76 9.14 -16.31
CA ASP A 27 1.05 8.58 -15.15
C ASP A 27 1.60 7.23 -14.70
N PHE A 28 2.49 6.58 -15.47
CA PHE A 28 3.17 5.34 -15.11
C PHE A 28 4.69 5.50 -15.23
N GLN A 29 5.37 5.53 -14.09
CA GLN A 29 6.82 5.71 -13.99
C GLN A 29 7.49 4.50 -13.36
N ILE A 30 8.71 4.19 -13.79
CA ILE A 30 9.57 3.19 -13.16
C ILE A 30 10.86 3.87 -12.72
N LEU A 31 11.17 3.79 -11.43
CA LEU A 31 12.44 4.21 -10.86
C LEU A 31 13.25 2.97 -10.53
N TYR A 32 14.26 2.69 -11.34
CA TYR A 32 15.19 1.60 -11.08
C TYR A 32 16.10 1.93 -9.91
N THR A 33 16.44 0.91 -9.14
CA THR A 33 17.28 1.00 -7.95
C THR A 33 18.30 -0.13 -7.95
N ASP A 34 19.46 0.09 -7.31
CA ASP A 34 20.54 -0.87 -7.24
C ASP A 34 20.54 -1.68 -5.93
N SER A 35 19.81 -1.19 -4.91
CA SER A 35 19.74 -1.83 -3.60
C SER A 35 18.43 -1.49 -2.88
N GLU A 36 18.13 -2.24 -1.79
CA GLU A 36 17.00 -1.94 -0.90
C GLU A 36 17.15 -0.58 -0.22
N ASP A 37 18.38 -0.18 0.14
CA ASP A 37 18.65 1.12 0.75
C ASP A 37 18.44 2.27 -0.24
N ASP A 38 18.89 2.12 -1.49
CA ASP A 38 18.64 3.12 -2.55
C ASP A 38 17.13 3.23 -2.84
N ALA A 39 16.42 2.11 -2.87
CA ALA A 39 14.96 2.11 -3.00
C ALA A 39 14.29 2.86 -1.86
N PHE A 40 14.71 2.61 -0.62
CA PHE A 40 14.21 3.31 0.56
C PHE A 40 14.41 4.82 0.43
N HIS A 41 15.61 5.27 0.09
CA HIS A 41 15.91 6.69 -0.10
C HIS A 41 15.06 7.34 -1.20
N LYS A 42 14.86 6.65 -2.32
CA LYS A 42 13.98 7.11 -3.40
C LYS A 42 12.54 7.25 -2.94
N ILE A 43 12.02 6.28 -2.20
CA ILE A 43 10.67 6.32 -1.63
C ILE A 43 10.53 7.50 -0.67
N MET A 44 11.49 7.71 0.24
CA MET A 44 11.48 8.84 1.18
C MET A 44 11.52 10.19 0.46
N THR A 45 12.34 10.31 -0.59
CA THR A 45 12.41 11.51 -1.43
C THR A 45 11.09 11.78 -2.15
N LEU A 46 10.42 10.74 -2.66
CA LEU A 46 9.09 10.87 -3.27
C LEU A 46 8.04 11.30 -2.24
N CYS A 47 8.05 10.71 -1.05
CA CYS A 47 7.15 11.11 0.02
C CYS A 47 7.32 12.58 0.39
N TRP A 48 8.55 13.07 0.44
CA TRP A 48 8.85 14.48 0.65
C TRP A 48 8.36 15.35 -0.53
N HIS A 49 8.69 14.96 -1.75
CA HIS A 49 8.35 15.69 -2.97
C HIS A 49 6.83 15.85 -3.17
N PHE A 50 6.07 14.81 -2.89
CA PHE A 50 4.61 14.83 -2.98
C PHE A 50 3.94 15.44 -1.75
N HIS A 51 4.69 16.09 -0.88
CA HIS A 51 4.16 16.73 0.33
C HIS A 51 3.24 15.79 1.13
N TYR A 52 3.78 14.63 1.47
CA TYR A 52 3.01 13.66 2.26
C TYR A 52 2.62 14.20 3.65
N ALA A 53 3.18 15.33 4.07
CA ALA A 53 2.76 16.08 5.25
C ALA A 53 1.45 16.86 5.08
N ASP A 54 1.06 17.21 3.84
CA ASP A 54 -0.21 17.89 3.57
C ASP A 54 -1.40 16.93 3.80
N GLU A 55 -2.41 17.36 4.57
CA GLU A 55 -3.58 16.53 4.91
C GLU A 55 -4.32 16.04 3.67
N ASP A 56 -4.49 16.87 2.67
CA ASP A 56 -5.15 16.52 1.42
C ASP A 56 -4.41 15.43 0.65
N ASN A 57 -3.08 15.47 0.66
CA ASN A 57 -2.24 14.49 -0.03
C ASN A 57 -2.11 13.18 0.73
N LYS A 58 -2.14 13.19 2.07
CA LYS A 58 -2.05 11.98 2.90
C LYS A 58 -3.09 10.93 2.55
N LEU A 59 -4.33 11.35 2.30
CA LEU A 59 -5.41 10.43 1.95
C LEU A 59 -5.39 10.03 0.46
N LYS A 60 -4.83 10.87 -0.41
CA LYS A 60 -4.77 10.65 -1.86
C LYS A 60 -3.55 9.84 -2.31
N MET A 61 -2.52 9.72 -1.48
CA MET A 61 -1.30 8.99 -1.78
C MET A 61 -1.14 7.77 -0.89
N GLN A 62 -0.56 6.70 -1.43
CA GLN A 62 -0.26 5.48 -0.69
C GLN A 62 1.08 4.89 -1.12
N VAL A 63 1.91 4.55 -0.13
CA VAL A 63 3.08 3.70 -0.36
C VAL A 63 2.65 2.24 -0.23
N LEU A 64 3.00 1.41 -1.20
CA LEU A 64 2.73 -0.03 -1.19
C LEU A 64 4.04 -0.81 -1.09
N SER A 65 4.03 -1.84 -0.25
CA SER A 65 5.08 -2.83 -0.16
C SER A 65 4.47 -4.22 0.00
N PRO A 66 5.03 -5.26 -0.62
CA PRO A 66 4.50 -6.63 -0.46
C PRO A 66 4.68 -7.21 0.94
N MET A 67 5.63 -6.70 1.73
CA MET A 67 6.06 -7.31 2.99
C MET A 67 6.05 -6.32 4.16
N TYR A 68 5.95 -6.84 5.38
CA TYR A 68 6.01 -6.03 6.60
C TYR A 68 7.45 -5.69 7.02
N LYS A 69 8.39 -6.62 6.86
CA LYS A 69 9.79 -6.51 7.30
C LYS A 69 10.72 -6.13 6.16
N GLY A 70 11.92 -5.62 6.49
CA GLY A 70 12.93 -5.12 5.56
C GLY A 70 13.01 -3.60 5.53
N ALA A 71 14.01 -3.02 4.88
CA ALA A 71 14.16 -1.57 4.78
C ALA A 71 12.99 -0.93 4.03
N CYS A 72 12.50 -1.58 2.97
CA CYS A 72 11.28 -1.20 2.27
C CYS A 72 10.02 -1.97 2.74
N GLY A 73 10.04 -2.55 3.94
CA GLY A 73 8.89 -3.17 4.58
C GLY A 73 7.92 -2.14 5.16
N VAL A 74 6.63 -2.51 5.24
CA VAL A 74 5.56 -1.63 5.72
C VAL A 74 5.85 -1.03 7.09
N ASP A 75 6.40 -1.83 8.02
CA ASP A 75 6.66 -1.38 9.39
C ASP A 75 7.74 -0.28 9.42
N HIS A 76 8.85 -0.50 8.71
CA HIS A 76 9.95 0.45 8.64
C HIS A 76 9.58 1.71 7.86
N LEU A 77 8.89 1.56 6.73
CA LEU A 77 8.40 2.70 5.94
C LEU A 77 7.44 3.57 6.77
N ASN A 78 6.49 2.98 7.49
CA ASN A 78 5.57 3.73 8.33
C ASN A 78 6.30 4.53 9.41
N ALA A 79 7.23 3.91 10.13
CA ALA A 79 8.00 4.59 11.17
C ALA A 79 8.87 5.72 10.61
N SER A 80 9.51 5.50 9.45
CA SER A 80 10.38 6.48 8.81
C SER A 80 9.60 7.66 8.23
N ILE A 81 8.47 7.39 7.57
CA ILE A 81 7.61 8.45 7.02
C ILE A 81 7.01 9.28 8.16
N GLN A 82 6.58 8.64 9.26
CA GLN A 82 6.07 9.35 10.44
C GLN A 82 7.10 10.36 10.96
N LYS A 83 8.37 9.94 11.14
CA LYS A 83 9.44 10.83 11.59
C LYS A 83 9.63 12.05 10.68
N VAL A 84 9.60 11.83 9.37
CA VAL A 84 9.72 12.92 8.39
C VAL A 84 8.51 13.85 8.45
N VAL A 85 7.31 13.30 8.49
CA VAL A 85 6.06 14.08 8.56
C VAL A 85 5.96 14.88 9.85
N GLN A 86 6.38 14.31 10.97
CA GLN A 86 6.33 14.94 12.28
C GLN A 86 7.55 15.85 12.56
N GLY A 87 8.61 15.76 11.75
CA GLY A 87 9.85 16.51 11.94
C GLY A 87 10.56 16.15 13.26
N SER A 88 10.34 14.96 13.80
CA SER A 88 10.88 14.52 15.07
C SER A 88 11.16 13.02 15.10
N ASP A 89 12.32 12.66 15.66
CA ASP A 89 12.69 11.29 15.95
C ASP A 89 12.08 10.73 17.23
N HIS A 90 11.61 11.63 18.12
CA HIS A 90 11.07 11.28 19.42
C HIS A 90 9.66 11.82 19.57
N LEU A 91 8.70 10.91 19.51
CA LEU A 91 7.30 11.22 19.76
C LEU A 91 6.89 10.72 21.15
N PRO A 92 6.09 11.51 21.90
CA PRO A 92 5.67 11.13 23.25
C PRO A 92 4.71 9.91 23.24
N PHE A 93 4.08 9.67 22.09
CA PHE A 93 3.11 8.59 21.91
C PHE A 93 3.37 7.87 20.58
N PRO A 94 2.83 6.64 20.40
CA PRO A 94 2.93 5.89 19.14
C PRO A 94 2.30 6.60 17.94
N PHE A 95 1.37 7.51 18.21
CA PHE A 95 0.68 8.32 17.21
C PHE A 95 0.78 9.80 17.58
N ALA A 96 0.86 10.65 16.57
CA ALA A 96 0.90 12.10 16.70
C ALA A 96 -0.21 12.75 15.87
N VAL A 97 -0.54 14.00 16.19
CA VAL A 97 -1.50 14.78 15.40
C VAL A 97 -1.01 14.88 13.96
N GLY A 98 -1.92 14.61 13.01
CA GLY A 98 -1.61 14.56 11.59
C GLY A 98 -1.14 13.19 11.08
N ASP A 99 -0.99 12.17 11.94
CA ASP A 99 -0.66 10.83 11.48
C ASP A 99 -1.81 10.22 10.69
N LYS A 100 -1.44 9.55 9.59
CA LYS A 100 -2.34 8.68 8.84
C LYS A 100 -2.38 7.32 9.51
N VAL A 101 -3.58 6.90 9.91
CA VAL A 101 -3.81 5.63 10.61
C VAL A 101 -4.87 4.78 9.93
N MET A 102 -4.82 3.48 10.18
CA MET A 102 -5.79 2.50 9.68
C MET A 102 -6.33 1.68 10.83
N GLN A 103 -7.63 1.45 10.82
CA GLN A 103 -8.31 0.52 11.71
C GLN A 103 -7.90 -0.92 11.40
N ARG A 104 -7.54 -1.70 12.42
CA ARG A 104 -7.03 -3.07 12.27
C ARG A 104 -8.10 -4.15 12.39
N ARG A 105 -9.22 -3.84 13.03
CA ARG A 105 -10.35 -4.76 13.26
C ARG A 105 -11.67 -4.02 13.22
N ASN A 106 -12.75 -4.74 12.96
CA ASN A 106 -14.07 -4.14 12.95
C ASN A 106 -14.48 -3.72 14.38
N ASP A 107 -14.98 -2.52 14.49
CA ASP A 107 -15.69 -2.02 15.68
C ASP A 107 -17.11 -1.61 15.26
N TYR A 108 -18.06 -2.44 15.60
CA TYR A 108 -19.45 -2.25 15.20
C TYR A 108 -20.16 -1.15 16.02
N GLU A 109 -19.70 -0.87 17.24
CA GLU A 109 -20.25 0.19 18.08
C GLU A 109 -19.84 1.57 17.54
N LYS A 110 -18.55 1.72 17.22
CA LYS A 110 -18.01 2.93 16.61
C LYS A 110 -18.28 3.01 15.10
N LYS A 111 -18.76 1.93 14.49
CA LYS A 111 -19.02 1.77 13.04
C LYS A 111 -17.77 2.03 12.21
N VAL A 112 -16.59 1.62 12.68
CA VAL A 112 -15.34 1.61 11.94
C VAL A 112 -14.91 0.18 11.65
N TYR A 113 -14.36 -0.02 10.46
CA TYR A 113 -14.07 -1.36 9.96
C TYR A 113 -12.60 -1.54 9.66
N ASN A 114 -12.17 -2.80 9.65
CA ASN A 114 -10.81 -3.14 9.27
C ASN A 114 -10.49 -2.61 7.86
N GLY A 115 -9.45 -1.77 7.78
CA GLY A 115 -9.04 -1.11 6.55
C GLY A 115 -9.49 0.35 6.44
N ASP A 116 -10.42 0.82 7.28
CA ASP A 116 -10.80 2.24 7.31
C ASP A 116 -9.58 3.11 7.67
N VAL A 117 -9.35 4.14 6.86
CA VAL A 117 -8.20 5.05 7.00
C VAL A 117 -8.69 6.42 7.46
N GLY A 118 -7.97 6.98 8.42
CA GLY A 118 -8.25 8.32 8.96
C GLY A 118 -6.97 9.07 9.34
N ILE A 119 -7.16 10.30 9.79
CA ILE A 119 -6.09 11.19 10.27
C ILE A 119 -6.29 11.44 11.76
N VAL A 120 -5.22 11.32 12.54
CA VAL A 120 -5.21 11.71 13.95
C VAL A 120 -5.30 13.22 14.03
N TRP A 121 -6.35 13.75 14.66
CA TRP A 121 -6.50 15.18 14.79
C TRP A 121 -6.24 15.69 16.23
N ALA A 122 -6.30 14.80 17.23
CA ALA A 122 -5.90 15.11 18.59
C ALA A 122 -5.40 13.85 19.31
N VAL A 123 -4.43 14.02 20.22
CA VAL A 123 -3.89 12.95 21.06
C VAL A 123 -3.44 13.53 22.40
N ASN A 124 -3.71 12.81 23.49
CA ASN A 124 -3.18 13.06 24.83
C ASN A 124 -2.87 11.72 25.53
N GLU A 125 -2.49 11.74 26.78
CA GLU A 125 -2.09 10.54 27.55
C GLU A 125 -3.14 9.42 27.55
N ASN A 126 -4.41 9.76 27.55
CA ASN A 126 -5.55 8.84 27.73
C ASN A 126 -6.38 8.61 26.49
N LYS A 127 -6.38 9.56 25.56
CA LYS A 127 -7.29 9.59 24.43
C LYS A 127 -6.59 9.94 23.13
N LEU A 128 -7.07 9.36 22.06
CA LEU A 128 -6.69 9.66 20.70
C LEU A 128 -7.96 9.83 19.87
N PHE A 129 -7.97 10.82 18.99
CA PHE A 129 -9.10 11.14 18.14
C PHE A 129 -8.70 11.03 16.68
N VAL A 130 -9.45 10.23 15.94
CA VAL A 130 -9.22 10.01 14.50
C VAL A 130 -10.40 10.54 13.72
N ARG A 131 -10.09 11.36 12.71
CA ARG A 131 -11.06 11.84 11.73
C ARG A 131 -11.05 10.90 10.53
N TYR A 132 -12.14 10.18 10.35
CA TYR A 132 -12.48 9.46 9.13
C TYR A 132 -13.32 10.36 8.21
N TYR A 133 -13.60 9.92 6.98
CA TYR A 133 -14.27 10.74 5.96
C TYR A 133 -15.54 11.46 6.45
N GLU A 134 -16.42 10.77 7.18
CA GLU A 134 -17.73 11.31 7.61
C GLU A 134 -17.88 11.41 9.15
N LYS A 135 -16.86 11.06 9.93
CA LYS A 135 -16.99 10.95 11.39
C LYS A 135 -15.68 11.11 12.12
N GLU A 136 -15.79 11.55 13.36
CA GLU A 136 -14.70 11.60 14.32
C GLU A 136 -14.90 10.52 15.38
N ILE A 137 -13.86 9.76 15.66
CA ILE A 137 -13.90 8.64 16.59
C ILE A 137 -12.86 8.85 17.69
N GLU A 138 -13.32 8.69 18.92
CA GLU A 138 -12.47 8.67 20.11
C GLU A 138 -12.01 7.25 20.40
N TYR A 139 -10.70 7.10 20.68
CA TYR A 139 -10.07 5.88 21.15
C TYR A 139 -9.46 6.11 22.51
N THR A 140 -9.82 5.28 23.48
CA THR A 140 -9.15 5.21 24.78
C THR A 140 -7.75 4.62 24.63
N ARG A 141 -6.89 4.81 25.63
CA ARG A 141 -5.53 4.26 25.63
C ARG A 141 -5.47 2.76 25.38
N ALA A 142 -6.44 2.01 25.91
CA ALA A 142 -6.53 0.56 25.70
C ALA A 142 -6.85 0.16 24.26
N GLU A 143 -7.52 1.03 23.50
CA GLU A 143 -7.94 0.79 22.13
C GLU A 143 -6.89 1.23 21.08
N TRP A 144 -5.80 1.87 21.48
CA TRP A 144 -4.78 2.31 20.53
C TRP A 144 -4.15 1.15 19.75
N GLY A 145 -4.17 -0.07 20.33
CA GLY A 145 -3.76 -1.30 19.63
C GLY A 145 -4.62 -1.67 18.43
N ASP A 146 -5.82 -1.08 18.30
CA ASP A 146 -6.73 -1.29 17.17
C ASP A 146 -6.36 -0.43 15.95
N LEU A 147 -5.43 0.49 16.15
CA LEU A 147 -4.90 1.35 15.10
C LEU A 147 -3.48 0.93 14.69
N GLN A 148 -3.09 1.28 13.49
CA GLN A 148 -1.73 1.21 12.99
C GLN A 148 -1.46 2.41 12.10
N LEU A 149 -0.19 2.82 11.98
CA LEU A 149 0.21 3.79 10.96
C LEU A 149 -0.12 3.25 9.56
N ALA A 150 -0.51 4.13 8.66
CA ALA A 150 -1.01 3.78 7.33
C ALA A 150 -0.39 4.61 6.19
N TYR A 151 0.76 5.22 6.40
CA TYR A 151 1.53 5.86 5.34
C TYR A 151 1.96 4.84 4.27
N ALA A 152 2.35 3.66 4.72
CA ALA A 152 2.59 2.49 3.89
C ALA A 152 1.64 1.35 4.28
N SER A 153 1.24 0.54 3.30
CA SER A 153 0.41 -0.65 3.51
C SER A 153 0.82 -1.80 2.59
N THR A 154 0.33 -3.00 2.87
CA THR A 154 0.51 -4.10 1.92
C THR A 154 -0.48 -3.98 0.76
N VAL A 155 -0.09 -4.51 -0.41
CA VAL A 155 -0.97 -4.58 -1.58
C VAL A 155 -2.30 -5.28 -1.24
N HIS A 156 -2.27 -6.31 -0.40
CA HIS A 156 -3.48 -7.03 0.01
C HIS A 156 -4.42 -6.14 0.85
N LYS A 157 -3.87 -5.36 1.78
CA LYS A 157 -4.67 -4.44 2.60
C LYS A 157 -5.21 -3.24 1.82
N SER A 158 -4.60 -2.91 0.69
CA SER A 158 -5.09 -1.85 -0.20
C SER A 158 -6.18 -2.32 -1.18
N GLN A 159 -6.54 -3.61 -1.17
CA GLN A 159 -7.62 -4.12 -2.02
C GLN A 159 -8.95 -3.45 -1.65
N GLY A 160 -9.65 -2.97 -2.66
CA GLY A 160 -10.89 -2.20 -2.49
C GLY A 160 -10.69 -0.70 -2.29
N SER A 161 -9.47 -0.25 -1.97
CA SER A 161 -9.13 1.17 -1.90
C SER A 161 -8.50 1.65 -3.20
N GLU A 162 -8.66 2.94 -3.50
CA GLU A 162 -8.03 3.60 -4.63
C GLU A 162 -7.40 4.92 -4.16
N TYR A 163 -6.29 5.29 -4.78
CA TYR A 163 -5.52 6.47 -4.44
C TYR A 163 -5.17 7.26 -5.72
N ASP A 164 -5.01 8.57 -5.60
CA ASP A 164 -4.56 9.37 -6.75
C ASP A 164 -3.14 8.96 -7.16
N THR A 165 -2.25 8.79 -6.19
CA THR A 165 -0.85 8.42 -6.43
C THR A 165 -0.47 7.18 -5.62
N ILE A 166 0.18 6.23 -6.28
CA ILE A 166 0.80 5.05 -5.67
C ILE A 166 2.30 5.10 -5.87
N ILE A 167 3.05 4.91 -4.78
CA ILE A 167 4.48 4.58 -4.80
C ILE A 167 4.59 3.10 -4.42
N PHE A 168 5.05 2.26 -5.33
CA PHE A 168 5.09 0.82 -5.11
C PHE A 168 6.51 0.28 -5.08
N ALA A 169 6.95 -0.22 -3.91
CA ALA A 169 8.23 -0.90 -3.74
C ALA A 169 8.11 -2.37 -4.15
N LEU A 170 8.87 -2.79 -5.16
CA LEU A 170 8.93 -4.17 -5.64
C LEU A 170 10.39 -4.60 -5.83
N LEU A 171 10.96 -5.31 -4.85
CA LEU A 171 12.40 -5.54 -4.71
C LEU A 171 12.76 -7.02 -4.63
N PRO A 172 14.00 -7.41 -4.98
CA PRO A 172 14.45 -8.81 -5.00
C PRO A 172 14.30 -9.53 -3.65
N GLU A 173 14.43 -8.81 -2.53
CA GLU A 173 14.30 -9.35 -1.17
C GLU A 173 12.91 -9.93 -0.92
N GLN A 174 11.93 -9.48 -1.70
CA GLN A 174 10.52 -9.87 -1.61
C GLN A 174 10.16 -11.09 -2.49
N ARG A 175 11.12 -11.97 -2.77
CA ARG A 175 11.08 -13.07 -3.77
C ARG A 175 9.75 -13.80 -3.90
N ILE A 176 9.15 -14.22 -2.78
CA ILE A 176 7.90 -15.01 -2.76
C ILE A 176 6.71 -14.17 -3.25
N MET A 177 6.82 -12.86 -3.10
CA MET A 177 5.76 -11.90 -3.44
C MET A 177 5.91 -11.35 -4.87
N LEU A 178 7.02 -11.64 -5.57
CA LEU A 178 7.24 -11.20 -6.94
C LEU A 178 6.36 -12.03 -7.89
N GLN A 179 5.09 -11.65 -7.95
CA GLN A 179 4.07 -12.33 -8.74
C GLN A 179 3.32 -11.31 -9.61
N ARG A 180 2.99 -11.74 -10.82
CA ARG A 180 2.25 -10.92 -11.80
C ARG A 180 0.96 -10.33 -11.24
N ASN A 181 0.20 -11.14 -10.52
CA ASN A 181 -1.07 -10.71 -9.94
C ASN A 181 -0.87 -9.63 -8.86
N LEU A 182 0.21 -9.72 -8.07
CA LEU A 182 0.50 -8.72 -7.04
C LEU A 182 0.91 -7.40 -7.70
N LEU A 183 1.80 -7.44 -8.70
CA LEU A 183 2.21 -6.28 -9.47
C LEU A 183 0.99 -5.61 -10.12
N TYR A 184 0.17 -6.37 -10.83
CA TYR A 184 -1.07 -5.88 -11.43
C TYR A 184 -1.99 -5.22 -10.39
N THR A 185 -2.24 -5.90 -9.26
CA THR A 185 -3.11 -5.39 -8.20
C THR A 185 -2.58 -4.09 -7.61
N GLY A 186 -1.26 -3.99 -7.39
CA GLY A 186 -0.64 -2.80 -6.80
C GLY A 186 -0.75 -1.59 -7.72
N ILE A 187 -0.37 -1.73 -9.00
CA ILE A 187 -0.41 -0.58 -9.93
C ILE A 187 -1.83 -0.10 -10.20
N THR A 188 -2.81 -1.01 -10.24
CA THR A 188 -4.23 -0.66 -10.48
C THR A 188 -4.91 0.01 -9.29
N ARG A 189 -4.24 0.19 -8.15
CA ARG A 189 -4.74 1.03 -7.05
C ARG A 189 -4.62 2.52 -7.34
N ALA A 190 -3.81 2.92 -8.32
CA ALA A 190 -3.65 4.31 -8.70
C ALA A 190 -4.77 4.79 -9.63
N ARG A 191 -5.25 5.99 -9.38
CA ARG A 191 -6.18 6.70 -10.28
C ARG A 191 -5.44 7.59 -11.29
N LYS A 192 -4.37 8.27 -10.84
CA LYS A 192 -3.69 9.30 -11.61
C LYS A 192 -2.21 9.00 -11.85
N LYS A 193 -1.51 8.42 -10.87
CA LYS A 193 -0.07 8.21 -10.98
C LYS A 193 0.40 6.96 -10.25
N THR A 194 1.20 6.16 -10.93
CA THR A 194 1.94 5.03 -10.36
C THR A 194 3.43 5.28 -10.53
N ILE A 195 4.18 5.17 -9.44
CA ILE A 195 5.64 5.18 -9.44
C ILE A 195 6.10 3.83 -8.87
N LEU A 196 6.61 2.98 -9.73
CA LEU A 196 7.17 1.68 -9.37
C LEU A 196 8.66 1.85 -9.04
N VAL A 197 9.05 1.59 -7.78
CA VAL A 197 10.45 1.57 -7.34
C VAL A 197 10.90 0.11 -7.32
N THR A 198 11.81 -0.27 -8.21
CA THR A 198 12.12 -1.68 -8.45
C THR A 198 13.54 -1.86 -9.02
N THR A 199 14.03 -3.10 -9.03
CA THR A 199 15.15 -3.51 -9.84
C THR A 199 14.67 -4.16 -11.14
N GLU A 200 15.50 -4.15 -12.18
CA GLU A 200 15.16 -4.83 -13.44
C GLU A 200 14.87 -6.32 -13.23
N SER A 201 15.66 -6.97 -12.36
CA SER A 201 15.50 -8.39 -12.02
C SER A 201 14.18 -8.68 -11.30
N ALA A 202 13.79 -7.85 -10.34
CA ALA A 202 12.53 -8.03 -9.59
C ALA A 202 11.32 -7.81 -10.49
N LEU A 203 11.36 -6.80 -11.35
CA LEU A 203 10.29 -6.53 -12.32
C LEU A 203 10.15 -7.68 -13.30
N SER A 204 11.25 -8.14 -13.90
CA SER A 204 11.27 -9.28 -14.82
C SER A 204 10.72 -10.54 -14.16
N GLN A 205 11.15 -10.84 -12.93
CA GLN A 205 10.65 -11.98 -12.17
C GLN A 205 9.14 -11.86 -11.90
N ALA A 206 8.66 -10.68 -11.48
CA ALA A 206 7.23 -10.46 -11.20
C ALA A 206 6.38 -10.65 -12.46
N ILE A 207 6.80 -10.10 -13.61
CA ILE A 207 6.08 -10.23 -14.89
C ILE A 207 6.07 -11.69 -15.37
N SER A 208 7.17 -12.41 -15.25
CA SER A 208 7.28 -13.80 -15.72
C SER A 208 6.57 -14.80 -14.79
N SER A 209 6.39 -14.46 -13.51
CA SER A 209 5.82 -15.37 -12.51
C SER A 209 4.31 -15.52 -12.68
N THR A 210 3.91 -16.73 -13.11
CA THR A 210 2.51 -17.15 -13.24
C THR A 210 2.04 -18.04 -12.10
N ARG A 211 2.76 -18.07 -10.98
CA ARG A 211 2.39 -18.89 -9.82
C ARG A 211 1.02 -18.48 -9.30
N THR A 212 -0.03 -18.99 -9.93
CA THR A 212 -1.33 -19.15 -9.30
C THR A 212 -1.14 -20.17 -8.20
N GLN A 213 -1.42 -19.81 -6.95
CA GLN A 213 -1.64 -20.85 -5.94
C GLN A 213 -2.77 -21.72 -6.49
N HIS A 214 -2.46 -22.95 -6.86
CA HIS A 214 -3.49 -23.95 -7.12
C HIS A 214 -4.30 -24.08 -5.83
N ARG A 215 -5.43 -23.38 -5.77
CA ARG A 215 -6.42 -23.63 -4.74
C ARG A 215 -6.94 -25.04 -5.03
N TYR A 216 -6.56 -26.01 -4.23
CA TYR A 216 -7.18 -27.31 -4.18
C TYR A 216 -8.62 -27.10 -3.68
N SER A 217 -9.53 -26.80 -4.61
CA SER A 217 -10.95 -26.74 -4.31
C SER A 217 -11.52 -28.14 -4.48
N LEU A 218 -12.12 -28.69 -3.40
CA LEU A 218 -12.91 -29.91 -3.48
C LEU A 218 -14.22 -29.73 -4.27
N LEU A 219 -14.53 -28.53 -4.72
CA LEU A 219 -15.77 -28.21 -5.41
C LEU A 219 -15.93 -29.03 -6.71
N LEU A 220 -14.85 -29.13 -7.51
CA LEU A 220 -14.90 -29.86 -8.79
C LEU A 220 -15.12 -31.38 -8.60
N PRO A 221 -14.45 -32.06 -7.66
CA PRO A 221 -14.77 -33.47 -7.31
C PRO A 221 -16.19 -33.63 -6.78
N LEU A 222 -16.67 -32.70 -5.91
CA LEU A 222 -18.05 -32.77 -5.39
C LEU A 222 -19.11 -32.61 -6.49
N ILE A 223 -18.93 -31.65 -7.41
CA ILE A 223 -19.86 -31.49 -8.56
C ILE A 223 -19.84 -32.69 -9.44
N LYS A 224 -18.68 -33.32 -9.70
CA LYS A 224 -18.58 -34.53 -10.49
C LYS A 224 -19.18 -35.76 -9.82
N GLY A 225 -19.12 -35.82 -8.47
CA GLY A 225 -19.76 -36.91 -7.71
C GLY A 225 -21.29 -36.82 -7.63
N MET A 226 -21.87 -35.64 -7.84
CA MET A 226 -23.33 -35.45 -7.84
C MET A 226 -24.01 -35.80 -9.16
N ASN A 227 -23.25 -36.09 -10.23
CA ASN A 227 -23.79 -36.50 -11.55
C ASN A 227 -23.83 -38.00 -11.74
N HIS A 228 -23.75 -38.80 -10.70
CA HIS A 228 -23.80 -40.28 -10.73
C HIS A 228 -24.87 -40.88 -9.80
N GLU A 229 -26.02 -40.20 -9.65
CA GLU A 229 -27.25 -40.84 -9.15
C GLU A 229 -28.43 -40.61 -10.11
#